data_6328d56bf7efbdb78e94f817967a2006
#
_entry.id   6328d56bf7efbdb78e94f817967a2006
#
_cell.length_a   1.000
_cell.length_b   1.000
_cell.length_c   1.000
_cell.angle_alpha   90.00
_cell.angle_beta   90.00
_cell.angle_gamma   90.00
#
_symmetry.space_group_name_H-M   'P 1'
#
loop_
_entity.id
_entity.type
_entity.pdbx_description
1 polymer ?
#
loop_
_entity_poly.entity_id
_entity_poly.type
_entity_poly.pdbx_seq_one_letter_code
_entity_poly.pdbx_strand_id
1 'polypeptide(L)'
;MEKFINYTSVVIPIDRSNVDTDAIIPKQFLKSVEKSGFGDNLFDAWRYLDQGEPGEDCSNRPLNSDFILNQRAYREGKVLVARENFGCGSSREHAVWALRDFGIRTVIAGSYADIFFNNCFKNGVLPIILPSADIDALFECNQASGPFSMEIDLDRQTATTDSGQVYRFEMDNFKKKCLLEGLDDIALTMQHEGDISAYEQRRMTEVPWLFQDLSR
;
A
#
# COMPACT_ATOMS: atom_id res chain seq x y z
N MET A 1 -9.20 -6.67 -6.63
CA MET A 1 -8.96 -5.77 -5.47
C MET A 1 -10.13 -4.81 -5.26
N GLU A 2 -10.18 -4.05 -4.14
CA GLU A 2 -11.19 -2.99 -3.96
C GLU A 2 -10.93 -1.81 -4.89
N LYS A 3 -12.00 -1.17 -5.37
CA LYS A 3 -11.91 0.06 -6.17
C LYS A 3 -11.38 1.20 -5.32
N PHE A 4 -10.51 2.02 -5.89
CA PHE A 4 -10.10 3.26 -5.25
C PHE A 4 -11.22 4.29 -5.38
N ILE A 5 -11.66 4.83 -4.26
CA ILE A 5 -12.69 5.86 -4.16
C ILE A 5 -12.00 7.10 -3.60
N ASN A 6 -12.33 8.29 -4.13
CA ASN A 6 -11.84 9.55 -3.59
C ASN A 6 -12.27 9.69 -2.11
N TYR A 7 -11.37 10.18 -1.27
CA TYR A 7 -11.61 10.30 0.17
C TYR A 7 -10.79 11.42 0.80
N THR A 8 -11.22 11.86 1.97
CA THR A 8 -10.45 12.76 2.85
C THR A 8 -10.01 12.00 4.09
N SER A 9 -8.77 12.17 4.50
CA SER A 9 -8.23 11.52 5.69
C SER A 9 -7.09 12.30 6.31
N VAL A 10 -6.83 12.05 7.59
CA VAL A 10 -5.66 12.59 8.30
C VAL A 10 -4.38 12.09 7.63
N VAL A 11 -3.40 12.99 7.52
CA VAL A 11 -2.06 12.71 7.02
C VAL A 11 -1.18 12.19 8.15
N ILE A 12 -0.48 11.09 7.90
CA ILE A 12 0.47 10.44 8.82
C ILE A 12 1.88 10.81 8.37
N PRO A 13 2.60 11.70 9.06
CA PRO A 13 3.95 12.08 8.69
C PRO A 13 4.98 11.09 9.25
N ILE A 14 5.69 10.41 8.37
CA ILE A 14 6.91 9.64 8.69
C ILE A 14 8.09 10.37 8.08
N ASP A 15 8.66 11.31 8.83
CA ASP A 15 9.77 12.16 8.38
C ASP A 15 11.08 11.36 8.31
N ARG A 16 11.12 10.39 7.38
CA ARG A 16 12.27 9.51 7.15
C ARG A 16 12.44 9.21 5.66
N SER A 17 13.69 9.26 5.20
CA SER A 17 14.12 8.65 3.94
C SER A 17 14.49 7.19 4.16
N ASN A 18 14.52 6.41 3.06
CA ASN A 18 14.96 5.01 3.06
C ASN A 18 14.14 4.13 4.02
N VAL A 19 12.83 4.36 4.10
CA VAL A 19 11.94 3.46 4.83
C VAL A 19 11.92 2.13 4.09
N ASP A 20 12.65 1.16 4.58
CA ASP A 20 12.82 -0.14 3.95
C ASP A 20 11.67 -1.11 4.27
N THR A 21 11.59 -2.20 3.51
CA THR A 21 10.54 -3.19 3.67
C THR A 21 10.65 -3.97 4.99
N ASP A 22 11.83 -4.06 5.62
CA ASP A 22 11.99 -4.66 6.95
C ASP A 22 11.48 -3.73 8.05
N ALA A 23 11.57 -2.41 7.89
CA ALA A 23 10.94 -1.46 8.78
C ALA A 23 9.42 -1.48 8.64
N ILE A 24 8.89 -1.60 7.40
CA ILE A 24 7.45 -1.65 7.14
C ILE A 24 6.85 -2.95 7.72
N ILE A 25 7.45 -4.09 7.44
CA ILE A 25 7.06 -5.40 7.97
C ILE A 25 8.29 -6.27 8.22
N PRO A 26 8.67 -6.54 9.48
CA PRO A 26 9.83 -7.36 9.81
C PRO A 26 9.75 -8.78 9.27
N LYS A 27 10.92 -9.34 8.91
CA LYS A 27 11.05 -10.63 8.23
C LYS A 27 10.39 -11.83 8.93
N GLN A 28 10.27 -11.81 10.26
CA GLN A 28 9.65 -12.91 11.00
C GLN A 28 8.20 -13.13 10.63
N PHE A 29 7.48 -12.07 10.23
CA PHE A 29 6.06 -12.13 9.83
C PHE A 29 5.82 -12.65 8.41
N LEU A 30 6.87 -12.83 7.61
CA LEU A 30 6.75 -13.25 6.21
C LEU A 30 6.45 -14.74 6.01
N LYS A 31 6.31 -15.51 7.09
CA LYS A 31 6.03 -16.95 7.05
C LYS A 31 4.56 -17.28 6.75
N SER A 32 3.66 -16.31 6.87
CA SER A 32 2.25 -16.52 6.55
C SER A 32 2.04 -16.70 5.05
N VAL A 33 1.18 -17.64 4.68
CA VAL A 33 0.71 -17.85 3.30
C VAL A 33 -0.52 -17.03 2.95
N GLU A 34 -1.14 -16.39 3.95
CA GLU A 34 -2.31 -15.53 3.78
C GLU A 34 -1.88 -14.14 3.32
N LYS A 35 -2.78 -13.44 2.62
CA LYS A 35 -2.55 -12.06 2.12
C LYS A 35 -3.13 -10.98 3.04
N SER A 36 -3.59 -11.35 4.22
CA SER A 36 -4.23 -10.46 5.21
C SER A 36 -3.76 -10.79 6.63
N GLY A 37 -4.03 -9.88 7.58
CA GLY A 37 -3.64 -10.02 8.98
C GLY A 37 -2.27 -9.41 9.31
N PHE A 38 -1.68 -8.62 8.40
CA PHE A 38 -0.39 -7.98 8.60
C PHE A 38 -0.48 -6.57 9.21
N GLY A 39 -1.67 -5.99 9.28
CA GLY A 39 -1.87 -4.61 9.75
C GLY A 39 -1.39 -4.37 11.17
N ASP A 40 -1.57 -5.33 12.08
CA ASP A 40 -1.13 -5.23 13.46
C ASP A 40 0.40 -5.19 13.58
N ASN A 41 1.10 -5.78 12.62
CA ASN A 41 2.56 -5.84 12.57
C ASN A 41 3.18 -4.75 11.67
N LEU A 42 2.36 -3.81 11.14
CA LEU A 42 2.87 -2.68 10.38
C LEU A 42 3.82 -1.85 11.25
N PHE A 43 5.03 -1.58 10.77
CA PHE A 43 6.08 -0.87 11.51
C PHE A 43 6.33 -1.45 12.90
N ASP A 44 6.28 -2.77 13.06
CA ASP A 44 6.36 -3.47 14.35
C ASP A 44 7.50 -2.95 15.24
N ALA A 45 8.73 -2.91 14.72
CA ALA A 45 9.90 -2.45 15.45
C ALA A 45 9.85 -0.96 15.87
N TRP A 46 8.95 -0.16 15.30
CA TRP A 46 8.77 1.25 15.65
C TRP A 46 7.54 1.48 16.51
N ARG A 47 6.50 0.66 16.31
CA ARG A 47 5.22 0.77 17.03
C ARG A 47 5.25 0.16 18.43
N TYR A 48 6.03 -0.89 18.64
CA TYR A 48 6.08 -1.62 19.91
C TYR A 48 7.43 -1.48 20.57
N LEU A 49 7.44 -1.63 21.91
CA LEU A 49 8.66 -1.60 22.73
C LEU A 49 9.30 -2.99 22.89
N ASP A 50 8.58 -4.03 22.52
CA ASP A 50 9.01 -5.43 22.49
C ASP A 50 9.17 -5.93 21.05
N GLN A 51 9.71 -7.12 20.90
CA GLN A 51 9.79 -7.79 19.61
C GLN A 51 8.55 -8.65 19.40
N GLY A 52 7.82 -8.45 18.30
CA GLY A 52 6.66 -9.27 17.96
C GLY A 52 7.02 -10.63 17.37
N GLU A 53 6.15 -11.59 17.64
CA GLU A 53 6.24 -12.95 17.09
C GLU A 53 5.04 -13.26 16.18
N PRO A 54 5.20 -14.12 15.15
CA PRO A 54 4.11 -14.50 14.27
C PRO A 54 2.96 -15.18 15.02
N GLY A 55 1.73 -14.67 14.81
CA GLY A 55 0.52 -15.22 15.45
C GLY A 55 0.27 -14.73 16.87
N GLU A 56 1.09 -13.82 17.38
CA GLU A 56 0.87 -13.17 18.67
C GLU A 56 -0.30 -12.18 18.61
N ASP A 57 -1.09 -12.13 19.68
CA ASP A 57 -2.11 -11.10 19.85
C ASP A 57 -1.46 -9.76 20.23
N CYS A 58 -1.50 -8.82 19.30
CA CYS A 58 -0.89 -7.51 19.47
C CYS A 58 -1.67 -6.57 20.40
N SER A 59 -2.87 -6.93 20.86
CA SER A 59 -3.76 -6.04 21.63
C SER A 59 -3.19 -5.60 22.98
N ASN A 60 -2.33 -6.42 23.59
CA ASN A 60 -1.74 -6.18 24.90
C ASN A 60 -0.24 -5.84 24.85
N ARG A 61 0.33 -5.71 23.66
CA ARG A 61 1.76 -5.39 23.51
C ARG A 61 2.05 -3.94 23.93
N PRO A 62 3.22 -3.68 24.55
CA PRO A 62 3.60 -2.34 24.99
C PRO A 62 3.85 -1.42 23.79
N LEU A 63 3.00 -0.41 23.61
CA LEU A 63 3.09 0.54 22.53
C LEU A 63 4.18 1.59 22.79
N ASN A 64 4.96 1.91 21.75
CA ASN A 64 5.84 3.06 21.73
C ASN A 64 4.99 4.33 21.51
N SER A 65 4.73 5.10 22.57
CA SER A 65 3.91 6.32 22.53
C SER A 65 4.48 7.42 21.63
N ASP A 66 5.78 7.40 21.37
CA ASP A 66 6.45 8.43 20.56
C ASP A 66 6.29 8.17 19.07
N PHE A 67 5.92 6.95 18.70
CA PHE A 67 5.68 6.64 17.29
C PHE A 67 4.33 7.16 16.79
N ILE A 68 4.34 7.84 15.67
CA ILE A 68 3.19 8.61 15.15
C ILE A 68 1.91 7.79 15.01
N LEU A 69 1.98 6.53 14.54
CA LEU A 69 0.80 5.67 14.37
C LEU A 69 0.15 5.23 15.68
N ASN A 70 0.84 5.35 16.81
CA ASN A 70 0.29 5.06 18.14
C ASN A 70 -0.41 6.27 18.77
N GLN A 71 -0.19 7.46 18.21
CA GLN A 71 -0.84 8.68 18.65
C GLN A 71 -2.28 8.73 18.14
N ARG A 72 -3.22 9.03 19.05
CA ARG A 72 -4.67 9.01 18.77
C ARG A 72 -5.07 9.83 17.52
N ALA A 73 -4.41 10.96 17.30
CA ALA A 73 -4.73 11.89 16.22
C ALA A 73 -4.44 11.31 14.82
N TYR A 74 -3.53 10.33 14.70
CA TYR A 74 -3.08 9.76 13.43
C TYR A 74 -3.53 8.31 13.21
N ARG A 75 -4.05 7.65 14.24
CA ARG A 75 -4.35 6.21 14.23
C ARG A 75 -5.26 5.76 13.08
N GLU A 76 -6.21 6.61 12.69
CA GLU A 76 -7.17 6.32 11.62
C GLU A 76 -6.81 7.00 10.29
N GLY A 77 -5.60 7.57 10.20
CA GLY A 77 -5.10 8.18 8.98
C GLY A 77 -4.92 7.14 7.87
N LYS A 78 -5.25 7.54 6.63
CA LYS A 78 -5.13 6.69 5.44
C LYS A 78 -4.11 7.21 4.44
N VAL A 79 -3.55 8.38 4.67
CA VAL A 79 -2.53 9.02 3.84
C VAL A 79 -1.22 9.06 4.61
N LEU A 80 -0.22 8.33 4.15
CA LEU A 80 1.11 8.32 4.74
C LEU A 80 2.02 9.22 3.90
N VAL A 81 2.77 10.12 4.53
CA VAL A 81 3.80 10.95 3.87
C VAL A 81 5.17 10.54 4.38
N ALA A 82 6.09 10.30 3.46
CA ALA A 82 7.48 9.96 3.75
C ALA A 82 8.43 10.72 2.82
N ARG A 83 9.72 10.65 3.09
CA ARG A 83 10.76 11.25 2.24
C ARG A 83 11.10 10.33 1.06
N GLU A 84 12.31 10.36 0.59
CA GLU A 84 12.78 9.63 -0.60
C GLU A 84 12.99 8.14 -0.32
N ASN A 85 12.97 7.36 -1.42
CA ASN A 85 13.34 5.94 -1.46
C ASN A 85 12.49 5.06 -0.52
N PHE A 86 11.17 5.31 -0.51
CA PHE A 86 10.23 4.53 0.30
C PHE A 86 10.06 3.11 -0.26
N GLY A 87 10.00 2.11 0.63
CA GLY A 87 9.86 0.70 0.25
C GLY A 87 11.13 0.08 -0.33
N CYS A 88 12.30 0.66 -0.03
CA CYS A 88 13.59 0.09 -0.43
C CYS A 88 13.89 -1.23 0.28
N GLY A 89 15.03 -1.85 -0.04
CA GLY A 89 15.44 -3.15 0.51
C GLY A 89 14.90 -4.32 -0.27
N SER A 90 14.43 -5.36 0.42
CA SER A 90 13.99 -6.61 -0.21
C SER A 90 12.64 -6.46 -0.90
N SER A 91 12.49 -7.13 -2.07
CA SER A 91 11.23 -7.17 -2.79
C SER A 91 10.17 -7.97 -2.03
N ARG A 92 9.28 -7.30 -1.30
CA ARG A 92 8.25 -7.94 -0.47
C ARG A 92 6.90 -7.31 -0.69
N GLU A 93 5.98 -8.08 -1.22
CA GLU A 93 4.59 -7.65 -1.38
C GLU A 93 3.87 -7.50 -0.02
N HIS A 94 4.32 -8.27 0.99
CA HIS A 94 3.84 -8.19 2.38
C HIS A 94 3.90 -6.78 2.97
N ALA A 95 4.90 -5.97 2.57
CA ALA A 95 4.99 -4.58 3.03
C ALA A 95 3.76 -3.76 2.58
N VAL A 96 3.28 -3.98 1.36
CA VAL A 96 2.07 -3.32 0.86
C VAL A 96 0.82 -3.91 1.50
N TRP A 97 0.78 -5.23 1.75
CA TRP A 97 -0.33 -5.85 2.47
C TRP A 97 -0.47 -5.30 3.89
N ALA A 98 0.66 -5.12 4.61
CA ALA A 98 0.66 -4.54 5.96
C ALA A 98 0.12 -3.11 5.97
N LEU A 99 0.53 -2.28 5.01
CA LEU A 99 -0.02 -0.91 4.86
C LEU A 99 -1.53 -0.94 4.60
N ARG A 100 -1.97 -1.75 3.64
CA ARG A 100 -3.39 -1.86 3.27
C ARG A 100 -4.24 -2.38 4.42
N ASP A 101 -3.80 -3.44 5.11
CA ASP A 101 -4.53 -4.06 6.21
C ASP A 101 -4.63 -3.12 7.41
N PHE A 102 -3.62 -2.30 7.65
CA PHE A 102 -3.68 -1.23 8.66
C PHE A 102 -4.69 -0.13 8.30
N GLY A 103 -5.01 0.01 7.02
CA GLY A 103 -5.95 1.02 6.52
C GLY A 103 -5.31 2.11 5.66
N ILE A 104 -3.98 2.09 5.45
CA ILE A 104 -3.31 3.04 4.55
C ILE A 104 -3.76 2.78 3.12
N ARG A 105 -4.25 3.82 2.45
CA ARG A 105 -4.72 3.77 1.07
C ARG A 105 -3.86 4.58 0.11
N THR A 106 -3.13 5.57 0.62
CA THR A 106 -2.23 6.41 -0.17
C THR A 106 -0.90 6.56 0.57
N VAL A 107 0.17 6.43 -0.16
CA VAL A 107 1.52 6.79 0.30
C VAL A 107 2.02 7.91 -0.60
N ILE A 108 2.51 8.99 -0.02
CA ILE A 108 3.11 10.14 -0.72
C ILE A 108 4.59 10.17 -0.35
N ALA A 109 5.47 10.14 -1.33
CA ALA A 109 6.91 10.18 -1.09
C ALA A 109 7.66 10.90 -2.21
N GLY A 110 8.90 11.31 -1.95
CA GLY A 110 9.77 11.91 -2.96
C GLY A 110 10.21 10.92 -4.03
N SER A 111 10.37 9.65 -3.67
CA SER A 111 10.65 8.52 -4.59
C SER A 111 10.39 7.18 -3.91
N TYR A 112 10.38 6.11 -4.71
CA TYR A 112 10.12 4.75 -4.28
C TYR A 112 11.12 3.76 -4.87
N ALA A 113 11.28 2.62 -4.23
CA ALA A 113 11.85 1.45 -4.89
C ALA A 113 10.84 0.91 -5.93
N ASP A 114 11.33 0.56 -7.13
CA ASP A 114 10.49 0.20 -8.29
C ASP A 114 9.51 -0.94 -8.01
N ILE A 115 9.98 -1.99 -7.34
CA ILE A 115 9.16 -3.16 -7.04
C ILE A 115 8.06 -2.80 -6.04
N PHE A 116 8.38 -2.05 -4.99
CA PHE A 116 7.39 -1.58 -4.02
C PHE A 116 6.32 -0.70 -4.69
N PHE A 117 6.76 0.24 -5.52
CA PHE A 117 5.88 1.13 -6.29
C PHE A 117 4.87 0.34 -7.14
N ASN A 118 5.34 -0.70 -7.86
CA ASN A 118 4.47 -1.54 -8.68
C ASN A 118 3.55 -2.42 -7.83
N ASN A 119 4.02 -2.95 -6.70
CA ASN A 119 3.19 -3.74 -5.79
C ASN A 119 2.06 -2.92 -5.16
N CYS A 120 2.25 -1.60 -4.96
CA CYS A 120 1.18 -0.73 -4.47
C CYS A 120 -0.05 -0.79 -5.39
N PHE A 121 0.12 -0.64 -6.70
CA PHE A 121 -0.98 -0.68 -7.66
C PHE A 121 -1.71 -2.03 -7.68
N LYS A 122 -0.97 -3.13 -7.58
CA LYS A 122 -1.53 -4.50 -7.56
C LYS A 122 -2.39 -4.76 -6.32
N ASN A 123 -2.16 -4.02 -5.24
CA ASN A 123 -2.82 -4.21 -3.96
C ASN A 123 -3.78 -3.08 -3.56
N GLY A 124 -4.05 -2.13 -4.47
CA GLY A 124 -5.03 -1.06 -4.23
C GLY A 124 -4.54 0.04 -3.28
N VAL A 125 -3.22 0.22 -3.16
CA VAL A 125 -2.58 1.36 -2.51
C VAL A 125 -2.12 2.34 -3.59
N LEU A 126 -2.43 3.62 -3.46
CA LEU A 126 -2.03 4.67 -4.38
C LEU A 126 -0.67 5.25 -3.97
N PRO A 127 0.42 4.99 -4.70
CA PRO A 127 1.69 5.67 -4.48
C PRO A 127 1.71 6.99 -5.28
N ILE A 128 1.96 8.11 -4.60
CA ILE A 128 2.09 9.44 -5.18
C ILE A 128 3.54 9.90 -5.04
N ILE A 129 4.12 10.40 -6.13
CA ILE A 129 5.44 11.03 -6.13
C ILE A 129 5.23 12.55 -6.16
N LEU A 130 5.80 13.25 -5.18
CA LEU A 130 5.86 14.70 -5.16
C LEU A 130 7.31 15.19 -5.08
N PRO A 131 7.60 16.39 -5.59
CA PRO A 131 8.90 17.04 -5.41
C PRO A 131 9.26 17.18 -3.92
N SER A 132 10.55 17.13 -3.59
CA SER A 132 11.02 17.26 -2.20
C SER A 132 10.53 18.54 -1.50
N ALA A 133 10.45 19.65 -2.22
CA ALA A 133 9.93 20.91 -1.69
C ALA A 133 8.44 20.79 -1.23
N ASP A 134 7.62 20.04 -1.97
CA ASP A 134 6.22 19.79 -1.60
C ASP A 134 6.13 18.86 -0.39
N ILE A 135 7.01 17.86 -0.32
CA ILE A 135 7.13 16.96 0.84
C ILE A 135 7.55 17.75 2.09
N ASP A 136 8.54 18.64 1.97
CA ASP A 136 8.98 19.51 3.07
C ASP A 136 7.81 20.39 3.56
N ALA A 137 7.06 21.00 2.65
CA ALA A 137 5.90 21.81 2.98
C ALA A 137 4.82 21.02 3.75
N LEU A 138 4.60 19.75 3.41
CA LEU A 138 3.67 18.87 4.15
C LEU A 138 4.16 18.58 5.57
N PHE A 139 5.46 18.35 5.77
CA PHE A 139 6.01 18.17 7.11
C PHE A 139 5.96 19.46 7.93
N GLU A 140 6.30 20.61 7.33
CA GLU A 140 6.21 21.93 7.97
C GLU A 140 4.76 22.25 8.38
N CYS A 141 3.78 21.93 7.53
CA CYS A 141 2.35 22.10 7.85
C CYS A 141 1.98 21.31 9.11
N ASN A 142 2.41 20.04 9.18
CA ASN A 142 2.15 19.21 10.36
C ASN A 142 2.86 19.73 11.62
N GLN A 143 4.09 20.24 11.51
CA GLN A 143 4.83 20.80 12.64
C GLN A 143 4.20 22.09 13.16
N ALA A 144 3.70 22.96 12.27
CA ALA A 144 3.14 24.25 12.62
C ALA A 144 1.71 24.17 13.18
N SER A 145 0.88 23.30 12.60
CA SER A 145 -0.57 23.25 12.87
C SER A 145 -1.02 21.95 13.56
N GLY A 146 -0.13 20.98 13.71
CA GLY A 146 -0.49 19.63 14.17
C GLY A 146 -1.16 18.80 13.08
N PRO A 147 -1.95 17.79 13.44
CA PRO A 147 -2.63 16.91 12.49
C PRO A 147 -3.52 17.69 11.53
N PHE A 148 -3.40 17.41 10.25
CA PHE A 148 -4.22 17.98 9.20
C PHE A 148 -4.77 16.88 8.27
N SER A 149 -5.80 17.22 7.51
CA SER A 149 -6.44 16.28 6.58
C SER A 149 -6.10 16.61 5.13
N MET A 150 -6.15 15.60 4.29
CA MET A 150 -5.92 15.72 2.86
C MET A 150 -7.01 14.95 2.10
N GLU A 151 -7.61 15.60 1.11
CA GLU A 151 -8.48 14.97 0.12
C GLU A 151 -7.62 14.38 -1.00
N ILE A 152 -7.84 13.11 -1.32
CA ILE A 152 -7.19 12.43 -2.44
C ILE A 152 -8.23 12.21 -3.54
N ASP A 153 -8.02 12.86 -4.68
CA ASP A 153 -8.85 12.74 -5.88
C ASP A 153 -8.01 12.09 -7.00
N LEU A 154 -8.25 10.80 -7.22
CA LEU A 154 -7.54 10.04 -8.24
C LEU A 154 -7.98 10.42 -9.65
N ASP A 155 -9.24 10.80 -9.85
CA ASP A 155 -9.74 11.20 -11.16
C ASP A 155 -9.07 12.49 -11.64
N ARG A 156 -8.93 13.46 -10.75
CA ARG A 156 -8.27 14.74 -11.03
C ARG A 156 -6.75 14.69 -10.84
N GLN A 157 -6.25 13.60 -10.23
CA GLN A 157 -4.84 13.44 -9.86
C GLN A 157 -4.37 14.60 -8.98
N THR A 158 -5.13 14.88 -7.92
CA THR A 158 -4.84 15.92 -6.95
C THR A 158 -4.89 15.41 -5.52
N ALA A 159 -4.02 15.97 -4.68
CA ALA A 159 -4.05 15.83 -3.23
C ALA A 159 -4.19 17.24 -2.65
N THR A 160 -5.29 17.50 -1.92
CA THR A 160 -5.64 18.83 -1.45
C THR A 160 -5.71 18.85 0.07
N THR A 161 -4.94 19.72 0.72
CA THR A 161 -4.98 19.88 2.18
C THR A 161 -6.27 20.61 2.61
N ASP A 162 -6.65 20.47 3.87
CA ASP A 162 -7.76 21.22 4.48
C ASP A 162 -7.56 22.75 4.47
N SER A 163 -6.31 23.21 4.37
CA SER A 163 -5.98 24.62 4.15
C SER A 163 -6.19 25.08 2.69
N GLY A 164 -6.52 24.16 1.77
CA GLY A 164 -6.77 24.45 0.35
C GLY A 164 -5.53 24.42 -0.55
N GLN A 165 -4.37 24.00 -0.03
CA GLN A 165 -3.18 23.79 -0.86
C GLN A 165 -3.36 22.54 -1.73
N VAL A 166 -3.15 22.67 -3.04
CA VAL A 166 -3.35 21.60 -4.04
C VAL A 166 -2.00 21.12 -4.56
N TYR A 167 -1.75 19.83 -4.44
CA TYR A 167 -0.62 19.12 -5.02
C TYR A 167 -1.12 18.27 -6.19
N ARG A 168 -0.50 18.42 -7.36
CA ARG A 168 -0.81 17.64 -8.56
C ARG A 168 0.21 16.54 -8.73
N PHE A 169 -0.25 15.35 -9.12
CA PHE A 169 0.63 14.22 -9.41
C PHE A 169 0.29 13.60 -10.75
N GLU A 170 1.29 12.98 -11.37
CA GLU A 170 1.13 12.27 -12.62
C GLU A 170 1.18 10.76 -12.36
N MET A 171 0.41 10.02 -13.14
CA MET A 171 0.47 8.57 -13.15
C MET A 171 0.10 8.00 -14.51
N ASP A 172 0.53 6.78 -14.75
CA ASP A 172 0.19 6.03 -15.95
C ASP A 172 -1.32 5.77 -16.03
N ASN A 173 -1.92 5.98 -17.20
CA ASN A 173 -3.36 5.87 -17.42
C ASN A 173 -3.89 4.44 -17.19
N PHE A 174 -3.08 3.41 -17.50
CA PHE A 174 -3.48 2.02 -17.26
C PHE A 174 -3.52 1.71 -15.76
N LYS A 175 -2.51 2.14 -15.00
CA LYS A 175 -2.48 1.99 -13.54
C LYS A 175 -3.63 2.75 -12.88
N LYS A 176 -3.94 3.96 -13.35
CA LYS A 176 -5.09 4.73 -12.90
C LYS A 176 -6.41 3.97 -13.10
N LYS A 177 -6.61 3.44 -14.32
CA LYS A 177 -7.78 2.60 -14.63
C LYS A 177 -7.88 1.40 -13.70
N CYS A 178 -6.77 0.68 -13.49
CA CYS A 178 -6.74 -0.48 -12.60
C CYS A 178 -7.19 -0.14 -11.18
N LEU A 179 -6.72 0.97 -10.61
CA LEU A 179 -7.14 1.41 -9.28
C LEU A 179 -8.62 1.80 -9.25
N LEU A 180 -9.10 2.62 -10.20
CA LEU A 180 -10.48 3.09 -10.26
C LEU A 180 -11.49 1.94 -10.45
N GLU A 181 -11.14 0.95 -11.26
CA GLU A 181 -12.00 -0.20 -11.54
C GLU A 181 -11.78 -1.38 -10.58
N GLY A 182 -10.74 -1.34 -9.75
CA GLY A 182 -10.40 -2.41 -8.81
C GLY A 182 -9.81 -3.64 -9.49
N LEU A 183 -9.07 -3.44 -10.61
CA LEU A 183 -8.52 -4.52 -11.42
C LEU A 183 -7.12 -4.93 -10.91
N ASP A 184 -7.02 -6.12 -10.37
CA ASP A 184 -5.75 -6.81 -10.15
C ASP A 184 -5.38 -7.69 -11.36
N ASP A 185 -4.22 -8.34 -11.30
CA ASP A 185 -3.72 -9.18 -12.40
C ASP A 185 -4.73 -10.29 -12.80
N ILE A 186 -5.47 -10.84 -11.82
CA ILE A 186 -6.49 -11.86 -12.09
C ILE A 186 -7.72 -11.24 -12.76
N ALA A 187 -8.22 -10.12 -12.23
CA ALA A 187 -9.38 -9.43 -12.79
C ALA A 187 -9.12 -8.95 -14.23
N LEU A 188 -7.89 -8.52 -14.54
CA LEU A 188 -7.46 -8.18 -15.91
C LEU A 188 -7.52 -9.41 -16.82
N THR A 189 -7.01 -10.56 -16.37
CA THR A 189 -7.05 -11.81 -17.12
C THR A 189 -8.49 -12.28 -17.36
N MET A 190 -9.36 -12.16 -16.37
CA MET A 190 -10.78 -12.53 -16.46
C MET A 190 -11.57 -11.70 -17.48
N GLN A 191 -11.09 -10.53 -17.89
CA GLN A 191 -11.70 -9.79 -19.01
C GLN A 191 -11.59 -10.55 -20.35
N HIS A 192 -10.71 -11.54 -20.46
CA HIS A 192 -10.50 -12.41 -21.60
C HIS A 192 -10.99 -13.85 -21.37
N GLU A 193 -11.93 -14.06 -20.43
CA GLU A 193 -12.44 -15.40 -20.07
C GLU A 193 -12.92 -16.20 -21.29
N GLY A 194 -13.62 -15.54 -22.22
CA GLY A 194 -14.12 -16.17 -23.45
C GLY A 194 -12.99 -16.71 -24.36
N ASP A 195 -11.92 -15.93 -24.53
CA ASP A 195 -10.76 -16.32 -25.35
C ASP A 195 -9.98 -17.45 -24.65
N ILE A 196 -9.83 -17.38 -23.33
CA ILE A 196 -9.17 -18.41 -22.52
C ILE A 196 -9.94 -19.72 -22.62
N SER A 197 -11.24 -19.71 -22.40
CA SER A 197 -12.08 -20.90 -22.49
C SER A 197 -12.06 -21.54 -23.89
N ALA A 198 -12.12 -20.73 -24.93
CA ALA A 198 -11.99 -21.21 -26.31
C ALA A 198 -10.62 -21.85 -26.59
N TYR A 199 -9.55 -21.26 -26.07
CA TYR A 199 -8.21 -21.82 -26.16
C TYR A 199 -8.11 -23.16 -25.41
N GLU A 200 -8.60 -23.24 -24.19
CA GLU A 200 -8.56 -24.46 -23.36
C GLU A 200 -9.33 -25.61 -24.02
N GLN A 201 -10.54 -25.36 -24.53
CA GLN A 201 -11.34 -26.36 -25.25
C GLN A 201 -10.59 -26.89 -26.47
N ARG A 202 -9.98 -26.03 -27.27
CA ARG A 202 -9.16 -26.46 -28.40
C ARG A 202 -7.97 -27.30 -27.94
N ARG A 203 -7.25 -26.87 -26.89
CA ARG A 203 -6.10 -27.60 -26.33
C ARG A 203 -6.49 -28.97 -25.78
N MET A 204 -7.64 -29.09 -25.11
CA MET A 204 -8.16 -30.38 -24.63
C MET A 204 -8.37 -31.38 -25.79
N THR A 205 -8.76 -30.88 -26.97
CA THR A 205 -8.94 -31.73 -28.18
C THR A 205 -7.62 -32.09 -28.84
N GLU A 206 -6.69 -31.13 -28.95
CA GLU A 206 -5.40 -31.32 -29.64
C GLU A 206 -4.39 -32.13 -28.82
N VAL A 207 -4.37 -31.96 -27.49
CA VAL A 207 -3.40 -32.57 -26.59
C VAL A 207 -4.08 -33.13 -25.30
N PRO A 208 -5.00 -34.10 -25.46
CA PRO A 208 -5.84 -34.58 -24.36
C PRO A 208 -5.05 -35.18 -23.20
N TRP A 209 -3.83 -35.64 -23.43
CA TRP A 209 -2.97 -36.20 -22.37
C TRP A 209 -2.51 -35.17 -21.34
N LEU A 210 -2.53 -33.85 -21.64
CA LEU A 210 -2.20 -32.79 -20.66
C LEU A 210 -3.31 -32.57 -19.64
N PHE A 211 -4.52 -33.03 -19.92
CA PHE A 211 -5.73 -32.80 -19.10
C PHE A 211 -6.19 -34.10 -18.42
N GLN A 212 -5.40 -35.18 -18.51
CA GLN A 212 -5.72 -36.43 -17.81
C GLN A 212 -5.42 -36.27 -16.32
N ASP A 213 -6.37 -36.73 -15.50
CA ASP A 213 -6.16 -36.80 -14.05
C ASP A 213 -5.08 -37.83 -13.74
N LEU A 214 -3.93 -37.39 -13.24
CA LEU A 214 -2.80 -38.24 -12.86
C LEU A 214 -2.92 -38.78 -11.41
N SER A 215 -4.06 -38.55 -10.74
CA SER A 215 -4.33 -39.00 -9.37
C SER A 215 -4.78 -40.46 -9.28
N ARG A 216 -4.22 -41.36 -10.14
CA ARG A 216 -4.37 -42.83 -10.03
C ARG A 216 -3.08 -43.51 -9.66
#